data_91d7892aada445114c948a41096a3e22
#
_entry.id   91d7892aada445114c948a41096a3e22
#
_cell.length_a   1.000
_cell.length_b   1.000
_cell.length_c   1.000
_cell.angle_alpha   90.00
_cell.angle_beta   90.00
_cell.angle_gamma   90.00
#
_symmetry.space_group_name_H-M   'P 1'
#
loop_
_entity.id
_entity.type
_entity.pdbx_description
1 polymer ?
#
loop_
_entity_poly.entity_id
_entity_poly.type
_entity_poly.pdbx_seq_one_letter_code
_entity_poly.pdbx_strand_id
1 'polypeptide(L)'
;MSIDWSEGTYERLAARFGPVQDQLVEVAAIAPGEQVLDLATGTGEVAIRAAKRGGAVTGLDFTGPMLEKARERAREERVEVVFDQGDVEYLPYDDATFDVVVSNFGLIFAPDHANVAAELARVTRSGGRLGFTAWKPNPKLAELYRRFTEEPIEGREAYEWGREDHVEDMLGEDFELEFEDGTLWLDAESGEEIWRLFSESAPPVISLINRLGEQELAEFHRAFVELYESYRTPEGSVRAPRRYLLVLGTRK
;
A
#
# COMPACT_ATOMS: atom_id res chain seq x y z
N MET A 1 -16.63 3.42 -3.11
CA MET A 1 -16.92 2.19 -2.30
C MET A 1 -16.23 2.34 -0.96
N SER A 2 -16.91 2.16 0.19
CA SER A 2 -16.18 2.12 1.46
C SER A 2 -15.71 0.68 1.69
N ILE A 3 -14.39 0.48 1.66
CA ILE A 3 -13.73 -0.80 1.97
C ILE A 3 -13.57 -0.87 3.49
N ASP A 4 -14.01 -1.97 4.11
CA ASP A 4 -13.69 -2.22 5.51
C ASP A 4 -12.30 -2.89 5.61
N TRP A 5 -11.29 -2.09 5.92
CA TRP A 5 -9.90 -2.55 6.04
C TRP A 5 -9.64 -3.42 7.27
N SER A 6 -10.62 -3.54 8.18
CA SER A 6 -10.53 -4.44 9.34
C SER A 6 -10.96 -5.88 9.01
N GLU A 7 -11.57 -6.12 7.85
CA GLU A 7 -12.01 -7.45 7.43
C GLU A 7 -10.84 -8.37 7.03
N GLY A 8 -10.96 -9.63 7.39
CA GLY A 8 -10.03 -10.69 7.00
C GLY A 8 -8.74 -10.71 7.82
N THR A 9 -7.76 -11.42 7.29
CA THR A 9 -6.43 -11.62 7.86
C THR A 9 -5.38 -10.85 7.08
N TYR A 10 -5.53 -9.51 7.00
CA TYR A 10 -4.67 -8.63 6.17
C TYR A 10 -3.18 -8.86 6.42
N GLU A 11 -2.76 -9.24 7.61
CA GLU A 11 -1.37 -9.50 7.99
C GLU A 11 -0.71 -10.59 7.11
N ARG A 12 -1.51 -11.58 6.65
CA ARG A 12 -1.00 -12.64 5.76
C ARG A 12 -0.63 -12.08 4.38
N LEU A 13 -1.40 -11.11 3.89
CA LEU A 13 -1.10 -10.42 2.65
C LEU A 13 0.05 -9.42 2.83
N ALA A 14 0.02 -8.62 3.91
CA ALA A 14 1.06 -7.64 4.24
C ALA A 14 2.44 -8.29 4.39
N ALA A 15 2.51 -9.52 4.93
CA ALA A 15 3.76 -10.28 5.04
C ALA A 15 4.40 -10.59 3.68
N ARG A 16 3.60 -10.68 2.59
CA ARG A 16 4.14 -10.86 1.23
C ARG A 16 4.83 -9.61 0.69
N PHE A 17 4.56 -8.44 1.27
CA PHE A 17 5.15 -7.17 0.86
C PHE A 17 6.51 -6.89 1.51
N GLY A 18 7.00 -7.79 2.37
CA GLY A 18 8.26 -7.63 3.11
C GLY A 18 9.42 -7.10 2.28
N PRO A 19 9.75 -7.69 1.12
CA PRO A 19 10.85 -7.19 0.28
C PRO A 19 10.67 -5.75 -0.20
N VAL A 20 9.43 -5.33 -0.50
CA VAL A 20 9.12 -3.95 -0.92
C VAL A 20 9.20 -2.98 0.25
N GLN A 21 8.75 -3.40 1.44
CA GLN A 21 8.86 -2.62 2.67
C GLN A 21 10.32 -2.41 3.08
N ASP A 22 11.15 -3.44 2.95
CA ASP A 22 12.59 -3.35 3.21
C ASP A 22 13.27 -2.40 2.22
N GLN A 23 12.96 -2.50 0.92
CA GLN A 23 13.44 -1.59 -0.12
C GLN A 23 13.03 -0.15 0.18
N LEU A 24 11.75 0.11 0.47
CA LEU A 24 11.24 1.46 0.76
C LEU A 24 12.00 2.11 1.92
N VAL A 25 12.18 1.39 3.03
CA VAL A 25 12.91 1.89 4.20
C VAL A 25 14.39 2.10 3.92
N GLU A 26 14.99 1.27 3.05
CA GLU A 26 16.38 1.42 2.62
C GLU A 26 16.59 2.68 1.78
N VAL A 27 15.76 2.89 0.75
CA VAL A 27 15.89 4.05 -0.15
C VAL A 27 15.45 5.36 0.50
N ALA A 28 14.52 5.31 1.47
CA ALA A 28 14.16 6.48 2.28
C ALA A 28 15.33 6.97 3.15
N ALA A 29 16.39 6.16 3.28
CA ALA A 29 17.67 6.50 3.94
C ALA A 29 17.49 7.13 5.33
N ILE A 30 16.61 6.55 6.13
CA ILE A 30 16.26 7.05 7.47
C ILE A 30 17.49 7.04 8.38
N ALA A 31 17.82 8.21 8.94
CA ALA A 31 18.90 8.38 9.90
C ALA A 31 18.38 8.38 11.36
N PRO A 32 19.23 8.00 12.32
CA PRO A 32 18.85 8.03 13.73
C PRO A 32 18.40 9.43 14.19
N GLY A 33 17.23 9.50 14.83
CA GLY A 33 16.65 10.72 15.38
C GLY A 33 15.81 11.54 14.40
N GLU A 34 15.75 11.18 13.11
CA GLU A 34 14.85 11.84 12.17
C GLU A 34 13.38 11.60 12.51
N GLN A 35 12.55 12.63 12.32
CA GLN A 35 11.11 12.56 12.45
C GLN A 35 10.54 11.87 11.20
N VAL A 36 9.96 10.70 11.38
CA VAL A 36 9.45 9.86 10.29
C VAL A 36 7.94 9.70 10.42
N LEU A 37 7.21 9.93 9.33
CA LEU A 37 5.78 9.65 9.23
C LEU A 37 5.54 8.47 8.28
N ASP A 38 4.86 7.42 8.77
CA ASP A 38 4.39 6.29 7.95
C ASP A 38 2.88 6.44 7.74
N LEU A 39 2.46 6.81 6.53
CA LEU A 39 1.08 7.07 6.15
C LEU A 39 0.36 5.80 5.70
N ALA A 40 -0.88 5.63 6.19
CA ALA A 40 -1.66 4.40 6.06
C ALA A 40 -0.82 3.20 6.52
N THR A 41 -0.31 3.31 7.74
CA THR A 41 0.68 2.40 8.33
C THR A 41 0.17 0.97 8.50
N GLY A 42 -1.17 0.76 8.46
CA GLY A 42 -1.81 -0.53 8.64
C GLY A 42 -1.40 -1.20 9.94
N THR A 43 -0.80 -2.38 9.85
CA THR A 43 -0.30 -3.15 10.99
C THR A 43 1.16 -2.81 11.35
N GLY A 44 1.67 -1.65 10.88
CA GLY A 44 2.93 -1.04 11.33
C GLY A 44 4.20 -1.60 10.72
N GLU A 45 4.13 -2.33 9.59
CA GLU A 45 5.30 -2.98 8.98
C GLU A 45 6.44 -2.02 8.65
N VAL A 46 6.14 -0.90 8.00
CA VAL A 46 7.14 0.12 7.61
C VAL A 46 7.55 0.92 8.84
N ALA A 47 6.61 1.36 9.67
CA ALA A 47 6.89 2.10 10.89
C ALA A 47 7.88 1.37 11.82
N ILE A 48 7.66 0.06 12.04
CA ILE A 48 8.55 -0.77 12.87
C ILE A 48 9.96 -0.89 12.25
N ARG A 49 10.06 -1.05 10.92
CA ARG A 49 11.35 -1.09 10.21
C ARG A 49 12.08 0.25 10.31
N ALA A 50 11.36 1.35 10.16
CA ALA A 50 11.89 2.71 10.31
C ALA A 50 12.42 2.97 11.73
N ALA A 51 11.67 2.55 12.74
CA ALA A 51 12.09 2.64 14.15
C ALA A 51 13.35 1.81 14.43
N LYS A 52 13.49 0.61 13.83
CA LYS A 52 14.71 -0.20 13.92
C LYS A 52 15.93 0.47 13.27
N ARG A 53 15.75 1.42 12.35
CA ARG A 53 16.82 2.27 11.80
C ARG A 53 17.17 3.44 12.71
N GLY A 54 16.39 3.64 13.78
CA GLY A 54 16.59 4.71 14.77
C GLY A 54 15.78 5.97 14.52
N GLY A 55 14.84 5.94 13.58
CA GLY A 55 13.87 7.03 13.36
C GLY A 55 12.96 7.24 14.57
N ALA A 56 12.57 8.49 14.84
CA ALA A 56 11.48 8.84 15.73
C ALA A 56 10.18 8.78 14.92
N VAL A 57 9.47 7.64 15.01
CA VAL A 57 8.44 7.27 14.04
C VAL A 57 7.04 7.51 14.58
N THR A 58 6.22 8.14 13.73
CA THR A 58 4.76 8.20 13.86
C THR A 58 4.13 7.43 12.70
N GLY A 59 3.26 6.46 13.01
CA GLY A 59 2.42 5.77 12.03
C GLY A 59 0.99 6.29 12.11
N LEU A 60 0.41 6.67 10.98
CA LEU A 60 -0.97 7.12 10.90
C LEU A 60 -1.80 6.17 10.06
N ASP A 61 -2.99 5.82 10.55
CA ASP A 61 -3.99 5.05 9.81
C ASP A 61 -5.39 5.47 10.25
N PHE A 62 -6.38 5.38 9.37
CA PHE A 62 -7.75 5.69 9.76
C PHE A 62 -8.45 4.51 10.45
N THR A 63 -7.89 3.29 10.37
CA THR A 63 -8.47 2.05 10.86
C THR A 63 -7.99 1.72 12.27
N GLY A 64 -8.80 2.00 13.29
CA GLY A 64 -8.45 1.74 14.69
C GLY A 64 -7.98 0.31 14.97
N PRO A 65 -8.68 -0.75 14.53
CA PRO A 65 -8.25 -2.14 14.70
C PRO A 65 -6.86 -2.46 14.12
N MET A 66 -6.47 -1.84 12.99
CA MET A 66 -5.13 -2.00 12.44
C MET A 66 -4.07 -1.39 13.37
N LEU A 67 -4.34 -0.21 13.92
CA LEU A 67 -3.43 0.46 14.86
C LEU A 67 -3.27 -0.32 16.18
N GLU A 68 -4.29 -1.04 16.64
CA GLU A 68 -4.16 -1.91 17.81
C GLU A 68 -3.14 -3.02 17.53
N LYS A 69 -3.25 -3.69 16.38
CA LYS A 69 -2.28 -4.70 15.95
C LYS A 69 -0.88 -4.12 15.76
N ALA A 70 -0.77 -2.92 15.19
CA ALA A 70 0.51 -2.22 15.02
C ALA A 70 1.19 -1.96 16.37
N ARG A 71 0.42 -1.52 17.39
CA ARG A 71 0.93 -1.31 18.76
C ARG A 71 1.38 -2.62 19.42
N GLU A 72 0.65 -3.73 19.22
CA GLU A 72 1.05 -5.03 19.72
C GLU A 72 2.37 -5.49 19.10
N ARG A 73 2.49 -5.41 17.79
CA ARG A 73 3.70 -5.78 17.05
C ARG A 73 4.90 -4.91 17.40
N ALA A 74 4.74 -3.61 17.56
CA ALA A 74 5.82 -2.73 17.99
C ALA A 74 6.36 -3.11 19.37
N ARG A 75 5.47 -3.51 20.31
CA ARG A 75 5.88 -4.03 21.64
C ARG A 75 6.64 -5.36 21.52
N GLU A 76 6.16 -6.29 20.70
CA GLU A 76 6.83 -7.58 20.45
C GLU A 76 8.22 -7.39 19.88
N GLU A 77 8.36 -6.45 18.93
CA GLU A 77 9.62 -6.08 18.28
C GLU A 77 10.51 -5.15 19.14
N ARG A 78 9.99 -4.69 20.29
CA ARG A 78 10.68 -3.82 21.26
C ARG A 78 11.17 -2.51 20.64
N VAL A 79 10.34 -1.90 19.82
CA VAL A 79 10.57 -0.57 19.24
C VAL A 79 9.51 0.42 19.72
N GLU A 80 9.89 1.70 19.78
CA GLU A 80 8.98 2.78 20.11
C GLU A 80 8.45 3.39 18.81
N VAL A 81 7.13 3.40 18.65
CA VAL A 81 6.41 4.03 17.55
C VAL A 81 5.16 4.67 18.13
N VAL A 82 4.89 5.92 17.77
CA VAL A 82 3.61 6.57 18.04
C VAL A 82 2.62 6.14 16.96
N PHE A 83 1.41 5.77 17.33
CA PHE A 83 0.37 5.40 16.37
C PHE A 83 -0.86 6.28 16.58
N ASP A 84 -1.14 7.11 15.58
CA ASP A 84 -2.25 8.05 15.55
C ASP A 84 -3.36 7.58 14.59
N GLN A 85 -4.61 7.81 15.00
CA GLN A 85 -5.73 7.56 14.11
C GLN A 85 -6.06 8.86 13.35
N GLY A 86 -6.06 8.79 12.01
CA GLY A 86 -6.34 9.95 11.18
C GLY A 86 -6.46 9.61 9.70
N ASP A 87 -6.86 10.60 8.92
CA ASP A 87 -7.02 10.52 7.48
C ASP A 87 -5.79 11.12 6.79
N VAL A 88 -5.28 10.43 5.76
CA VAL A 88 -4.13 10.91 4.97
C VAL A 88 -4.46 12.16 4.15
N GLU A 89 -5.74 12.45 3.93
CA GLU A 89 -6.21 13.66 3.26
C GLU A 89 -6.24 14.89 4.20
N TYR A 90 -6.18 14.68 5.53
CA TYR A 90 -6.28 15.74 6.55
C TYR A 90 -5.37 15.42 7.74
N LEU A 91 -4.07 15.63 7.57
CA LEU A 91 -3.06 15.23 8.55
C LEU A 91 -3.09 16.13 9.80
N PRO A 92 -3.18 15.56 11.01
CA PRO A 92 -3.27 16.33 12.27
C PRO A 92 -1.91 16.83 12.77
N TYR A 93 -1.01 17.17 11.85
CA TYR A 93 0.35 17.60 12.17
C TYR A 93 0.60 19.02 11.66
N ASP A 94 1.52 19.73 12.33
CA ASP A 94 1.98 21.05 11.91
C ASP A 94 2.79 20.98 10.60
N ASP A 95 2.92 22.12 9.92
CA ASP A 95 3.74 22.27 8.72
C ASP A 95 5.19 21.92 9.00
N ALA A 96 5.87 21.33 8.03
CA ALA A 96 7.30 21.02 8.09
C ALA A 96 7.72 20.24 9.36
N THR A 97 6.89 19.27 9.78
CA THR A 97 7.14 18.47 10.99
C THR A 97 8.12 17.32 10.73
N PHE A 98 8.03 16.68 9.55
CA PHE A 98 8.74 15.43 9.28
C PHE A 98 9.96 15.61 8.36
N ASP A 99 11.03 14.90 8.70
CA ASP A 99 12.24 14.78 7.87
C ASP A 99 12.02 13.76 6.75
N VAL A 100 11.21 12.72 7.02
CA VAL A 100 10.91 11.64 6.08
C VAL A 100 9.42 11.28 6.18
N VAL A 101 8.75 11.20 5.03
CA VAL A 101 7.38 10.70 4.92
C VAL A 101 7.40 9.46 4.04
N VAL A 102 6.80 8.35 4.50
CA VAL A 102 6.75 7.09 3.74
C VAL A 102 5.33 6.54 3.68
N SER A 103 5.03 5.73 2.66
CA SER A 103 3.80 4.94 2.58
C SER A 103 3.98 3.73 1.67
N ASN A 104 3.63 2.53 2.15
CA ASN A 104 3.73 1.31 1.34
C ASN A 104 2.34 0.85 0.91
N PHE A 105 1.96 1.16 -0.34
CA PHE A 105 0.68 0.81 -0.97
C PHE A 105 -0.58 1.31 -0.23
N GLY A 106 -0.46 2.23 0.71
CA GLY A 106 -1.57 2.67 1.55
C GLY A 106 -2.18 4.01 1.12
N LEU A 107 -1.37 5.05 0.95
CA LEU A 107 -1.87 6.40 0.59
C LEU A 107 -2.65 6.42 -0.75
N ILE A 108 -2.38 5.46 -1.62
CA ILE A 108 -3.00 5.34 -2.94
C ILE A 108 -4.53 5.12 -2.89
N PHE A 109 -5.06 4.72 -1.74
CA PHE A 109 -6.50 4.46 -1.57
C PHE A 109 -7.31 5.70 -1.15
N ALA A 110 -6.63 6.81 -0.86
CA ALA A 110 -7.29 8.08 -0.58
C ALA A 110 -7.89 8.65 -1.88
N PRO A 111 -9.18 9.02 -1.89
CA PRO A 111 -9.84 9.45 -3.13
C PRO A 111 -9.45 10.86 -3.61
N ASP A 112 -9.04 11.75 -2.72
CA ASP A 112 -8.63 13.12 -3.07
C ASP A 112 -7.10 13.22 -3.20
N HIS A 113 -6.59 12.88 -4.39
CA HIS A 113 -5.15 12.91 -4.68
C HIS A 113 -4.54 14.31 -4.53
N ALA A 114 -5.29 15.35 -4.87
CA ALA A 114 -4.79 16.72 -4.75
C ALA A 114 -4.61 17.12 -3.28
N ASN A 115 -5.55 16.71 -2.42
CA ASN A 115 -5.44 16.96 -0.99
C ASN A 115 -4.31 16.16 -0.36
N VAL A 116 -4.15 14.88 -0.75
CA VAL A 116 -3.00 14.06 -0.32
C VAL A 116 -1.68 14.72 -0.70
N ALA A 117 -1.54 15.17 -1.95
CA ALA A 117 -0.33 15.83 -2.43
C ALA A 117 -0.02 17.12 -1.64
N ALA A 118 -1.06 17.94 -1.39
CA ALA A 118 -0.90 19.17 -0.59
C ALA A 118 -0.47 18.86 0.85
N GLU A 119 -1.02 17.84 1.48
CA GLU A 119 -0.66 17.43 2.84
C GLU A 119 0.76 16.86 2.91
N LEU A 120 1.17 16.03 1.93
CA LEU A 120 2.55 15.55 1.82
C LEU A 120 3.54 16.71 1.74
N ALA A 121 3.25 17.70 0.89
CA ALA A 121 4.09 18.89 0.74
C ALA A 121 4.12 19.74 2.01
N ARG A 122 2.98 19.88 2.70
CA ARG A 122 2.84 20.69 3.90
C ARG A 122 3.62 20.13 5.09
N VAL A 123 3.48 18.83 5.34
CA VAL A 123 4.09 18.22 6.55
C VAL A 123 5.56 17.88 6.38
N THR A 124 6.05 17.75 5.14
CA THR A 124 7.46 17.44 4.85
C THR A 124 8.29 18.72 4.89
N ARG A 125 9.38 18.73 5.65
CA ARG A 125 10.33 19.85 5.73
C ARG A 125 11.00 20.12 4.38
N SER A 126 11.40 21.35 4.12
CA SER A 126 12.28 21.66 2.98
C SER A 126 13.56 20.82 3.07
N GLY A 127 13.94 20.16 1.98
CA GLY A 127 15.01 19.17 1.95
C GLY A 127 14.66 17.83 2.59
N GLY A 128 13.46 17.66 3.13
CA GLY A 128 12.93 16.39 3.61
C GLY A 128 12.63 15.41 2.48
N ARG A 129 12.46 14.14 2.81
CA ARG A 129 12.31 13.07 1.84
C ARG A 129 10.91 12.47 1.88
N LEU A 130 10.40 12.17 0.69
CA LEU A 130 9.18 11.39 0.47
C LEU A 130 9.57 10.06 -0.17
N GLY A 131 8.97 8.95 0.29
CA GLY A 131 9.09 7.66 -0.35
C GLY A 131 7.77 6.91 -0.30
N PHE A 132 7.22 6.49 -1.44
CA PHE A 132 6.04 5.64 -1.42
C PHE A 132 6.01 4.63 -2.56
N THR A 133 5.18 3.62 -2.41
CA THR A 133 4.94 2.61 -3.44
C THR A 133 3.49 2.62 -3.88
N ALA A 134 3.28 2.43 -5.18
CA ALA A 134 1.94 2.39 -5.80
C ALA A 134 1.85 1.25 -6.82
N TRP A 135 0.70 0.57 -6.88
CA TRP A 135 0.49 -0.46 -7.88
C TRP A 135 0.39 0.14 -9.27
N LYS A 136 1.18 -0.37 -10.22
CA LYS A 136 1.02 -0.01 -11.64
C LYS A 136 -0.27 -0.63 -12.20
N PRO A 137 -0.95 0.03 -13.13
CA PRO A 137 -2.15 -0.51 -13.77
C PRO A 137 -1.91 -1.91 -14.34
N ASN A 138 -2.80 -2.84 -14.03
CA ASN A 138 -2.79 -4.20 -14.58
C ASN A 138 -4.04 -4.43 -15.42
N PRO A 139 -3.94 -4.40 -16.78
CA PRO A 139 -5.10 -4.55 -17.65
C PRO A 139 -5.87 -5.86 -17.49
N LYS A 140 -5.17 -6.98 -17.21
CA LYS A 140 -5.82 -8.27 -16.99
C LYS A 140 -6.65 -8.31 -15.71
N LEU A 141 -6.11 -7.73 -14.65
CA LEU A 141 -6.81 -7.63 -13.37
C LEU A 141 -7.99 -6.65 -13.47
N ALA A 142 -7.79 -5.52 -14.12
CA ALA A 142 -8.86 -4.55 -14.38
C ALA A 142 -10.00 -5.16 -15.24
N GLU A 143 -9.67 -5.99 -16.24
CA GLU A 143 -10.66 -6.68 -17.05
C GLU A 143 -11.43 -7.72 -16.24
N LEU A 144 -10.73 -8.48 -15.38
CA LEU A 144 -11.37 -9.44 -14.48
C LEU A 144 -12.41 -8.73 -13.62
N TYR A 145 -12.02 -7.67 -12.91
CA TYR A 145 -12.91 -6.97 -11.98
C TYR A 145 -14.09 -6.30 -12.68
N ARG A 146 -13.89 -5.70 -13.85
CA ARG A 146 -14.94 -5.04 -14.63
C ARG A 146 -16.10 -5.95 -15.04
N ARG A 147 -15.88 -7.27 -15.03
CA ARG A 147 -16.93 -8.27 -15.32
C ARG A 147 -17.92 -8.43 -14.16
N PHE A 148 -17.53 -8.05 -12.94
CA PHE A 148 -18.28 -8.33 -11.71
C PHE A 148 -18.66 -7.06 -10.93
N THR A 149 -18.13 -5.90 -11.30
CA THR A 149 -18.49 -4.62 -10.71
C THR A 149 -18.26 -3.49 -11.70
N GLU A 150 -19.18 -2.52 -11.70
CA GLU A 150 -18.99 -1.25 -12.42
C GLU A 150 -17.99 -0.33 -11.67
N GLU A 151 -17.88 -0.54 -10.34
CA GLU A 151 -16.93 0.17 -9.51
C GLU A 151 -15.58 -0.57 -9.46
N PRO A 152 -14.45 0.10 -9.66
CA PRO A 152 -13.14 -0.50 -9.45
C PRO A 152 -13.00 -0.96 -7.99
N ILE A 153 -12.50 -2.18 -7.77
CA ILE A 153 -12.34 -2.75 -6.42
C ILE A 153 -11.33 -1.94 -5.58
N GLU A 154 -10.27 -1.46 -6.23
CA GLU A 154 -9.18 -0.73 -5.58
C GLU A 154 -9.24 0.77 -5.91
N GLY A 155 -10.42 1.28 -6.36
CA GLY A 155 -10.52 2.64 -6.91
C GLY A 155 -9.77 2.77 -8.25
N ARG A 156 -10.38 3.36 -9.27
CA ARG A 156 -9.64 3.67 -10.50
C ARG A 156 -8.49 4.61 -10.19
N GLU A 157 -8.73 5.51 -9.26
CA GLU A 157 -7.81 6.53 -8.78
C GLU A 157 -6.57 5.92 -8.13
N ALA A 158 -6.69 4.81 -7.38
CA ALA A 158 -5.54 4.18 -6.71
C ALA A 158 -4.42 3.75 -7.67
N TYR A 159 -4.77 3.35 -8.90
CA TYR A 159 -3.79 2.99 -9.92
C TYR A 159 -3.16 4.19 -10.64
N GLU A 160 -3.76 5.39 -10.55
CA GLU A 160 -3.15 6.59 -11.12
C GLU A 160 -1.84 6.93 -10.40
N TRP A 161 -1.73 6.70 -9.08
CA TRP A 161 -0.47 6.83 -8.34
C TRP A 161 0.65 5.89 -8.82
N GLY A 162 0.31 4.83 -9.57
CA GLY A 162 1.27 3.94 -10.24
C GLY A 162 1.74 4.44 -11.61
N ARG A 163 1.42 5.68 -12.00
CA ARG A 163 1.78 6.33 -13.25
C ARG A 163 2.67 7.54 -12.96
N GLU A 164 3.83 7.57 -13.59
CA GLU A 164 4.81 8.65 -13.39
C GLU A 164 4.25 10.02 -13.76
N ASP A 165 3.51 10.12 -14.90
CA ASP A 165 2.89 11.36 -15.34
C ASP A 165 1.89 11.93 -14.33
N HIS A 166 1.07 11.07 -13.70
CA HIS A 166 0.14 11.52 -12.68
C HIS A 166 0.86 11.97 -11.40
N VAL A 167 1.89 11.23 -10.96
CA VAL A 167 2.69 11.62 -9.79
C VAL A 167 3.41 12.94 -10.02
N GLU A 168 3.97 13.14 -11.23
CA GLU A 168 4.60 14.40 -11.61
C GLU A 168 3.61 15.58 -11.60
N ASP A 169 2.39 15.36 -12.12
CA ASP A 169 1.33 16.37 -12.10
C ASP A 169 0.90 16.75 -10.68
N MET A 170 0.89 15.78 -9.75
CA MET A 170 0.46 16.00 -8.35
C MET A 170 1.56 16.57 -7.46
N LEU A 171 2.79 16.13 -7.62
CA LEU A 171 3.89 16.39 -6.67
C LEU A 171 5.06 17.17 -7.26
N GLY A 172 5.18 17.28 -8.58
CA GLY A 172 6.35 17.83 -9.25
C GLY A 172 6.59 19.33 -9.00
N GLU A 173 5.57 20.09 -8.58
CA GLU A 173 5.80 21.49 -8.14
C GLU A 173 6.56 21.54 -6.80
N ASP A 174 6.26 20.62 -5.90
CA ASP A 174 6.72 20.63 -4.50
C ASP A 174 7.94 19.75 -4.24
N PHE A 175 8.16 18.72 -5.06
CA PHE A 175 9.23 17.75 -4.90
C PHE A 175 10.10 17.63 -6.16
N GLU A 176 11.39 17.33 -5.95
CA GLU A 176 12.24 16.74 -6.99
C GLU A 176 12.01 15.23 -6.94
N LEU A 177 11.46 14.65 -8.03
CA LEU A 177 10.97 13.28 -8.07
C LEU A 177 11.94 12.35 -8.79
N GLU A 178 12.05 11.11 -8.27
CA GLU A 178 12.74 9.99 -8.90
C GLU A 178 11.80 8.78 -8.90
N PHE A 179 11.82 7.97 -9.97
CA PHE A 179 10.93 6.83 -10.17
C PHE A 179 11.71 5.56 -10.42
N GLU A 180 11.27 4.46 -9.79
CA GLU A 180 11.82 3.13 -10.00
C GLU A 180 10.70 2.12 -10.22
N ASP A 181 10.78 1.32 -11.28
CA ASP A 181 9.87 0.21 -11.54
C ASP A 181 10.27 -1.02 -10.73
N GLY A 182 9.33 -1.53 -9.95
CA GLY A 182 9.52 -2.76 -9.19
C GLY A 182 8.54 -3.88 -9.59
N THR A 183 8.88 -5.09 -9.22
CA THR A 183 8.00 -6.24 -9.35
C THR A 183 8.01 -7.07 -8.08
N LEU A 184 6.87 -7.17 -7.45
CA LEU A 184 6.61 -8.14 -6.40
C LEU A 184 6.10 -9.43 -7.06
N TRP A 185 6.74 -10.55 -6.75
CA TRP A 185 6.33 -11.85 -7.24
C TRP A 185 5.42 -12.53 -6.22
N LEU A 186 4.24 -12.94 -6.68
CA LEU A 186 3.35 -13.81 -5.92
C LEU A 186 3.64 -15.25 -6.33
N ASP A 187 4.45 -15.92 -5.52
CA ASP A 187 4.77 -17.34 -5.70
C ASP A 187 3.74 -18.18 -4.91
N ALA A 188 3.17 -19.20 -5.58
CA ALA A 188 2.18 -20.12 -5.02
C ALA A 188 2.22 -21.47 -5.75
N GLU A 189 1.66 -22.51 -5.15
CA GLU A 189 1.51 -23.81 -5.79
C GLU A 189 0.46 -23.77 -6.91
N SER A 190 -0.57 -22.92 -6.76
CA SER A 190 -1.69 -22.83 -7.72
C SER A 190 -2.40 -21.48 -7.65
N GLY A 191 -3.20 -21.19 -8.68
CA GLY A 191 -4.12 -20.04 -8.67
C GLY A 191 -5.15 -20.13 -7.55
N GLU A 192 -5.53 -21.34 -7.13
CA GLU A 192 -6.43 -21.59 -5.99
C GLU A 192 -5.80 -21.14 -4.65
N GLU A 193 -4.49 -21.32 -4.48
CA GLU A 193 -3.79 -20.80 -3.30
C GLU A 193 -3.81 -19.28 -3.27
N ILE A 194 -3.62 -18.63 -4.44
CA ILE A 194 -3.70 -17.18 -4.54
C ILE A 194 -5.14 -16.69 -4.28
N TRP A 195 -6.15 -17.39 -4.82
CA TRP A 195 -7.54 -17.10 -4.51
C TRP A 195 -7.79 -17.11 -3.00
N ARG A 196 -7.36 -18.18 -2.31
CA ARG A 196 -7.53 -18.31 -0.85
C ARG A 196 -6.85 -17.18 -0.10
N LEU A 197 -5.63 -16.82 -0.51
CA LEU A 197 -4.93 -15.68 0.08
C LEU A 197 -5.72 -14.38 -0.07
N PHE A 198 -6.20 -14.07 -1.27
CA PHE A 198 -6.90 -12.82 -1.53
C PHE A 198 -8.31 -12.78 -0.95
N SER A 199 -9.06 -13.88 -1.05
CA SER A 199 -10.42 -13.97 -0.51
C SER A 199 -10.48 -13.94 1.03
N GLU A 200 -9.37 -14.27 1.71
CA GLU A 200 -9.28 -14.26 3.17
C GLU A 200 -8.52 -13.03 3.71
N SER A 201 -7.72 -12.33 2.87
CA SER A 201 -6.73 -11.38 3.38
C SER A 201 -6.69 -10.04 2.62
N ALA A 202 -7.43 -9.89 1.52
CA ALA A 202 -7.48 -8.64 0.77
C ALA A 202 -8.83 -7.94 0.93
N PRO A 203 -8.95 -6.91 1.78
CA PRO A 203 -10.23 -6.24 2.05
C PRO A 203 -11.01 -5.80 0.81
N PRO A 204 -10.37 -5.26 -0.27
CA PRO A 204 -11.10 -4.96 -1.50
C PRO A 204 -11.76 -6.18 -2.16
N VAL A 205 -11.08 -7.35 -2.13
CA VAL A 205 -11.60 -8.59 -2.70
C VAL A 205 -12.71 -9.16 -1.81
N ILE A 206 -12.54 -9.13 -0.50
CA ILE A 206 -13.55 -9.55 0.48
C ILE A 206 -14.82 -8.70 0.31
N SER A 207 -14.67 -7.39 0.20
CA SER A 207 -15.80 -6.47 -0.02
C SER A 207 -16.56 -6.77 -1.32
N LEU A 208 -15.86 -7.18 -2.40
CA LEU A 208 -16.54 -7.63 -3.63
C LEU A 208 -17.27 -8.96 -3.40
N ILE A 209 -16.60 -9.97 -2.83
CA ILE A 209 -17.18 -11.28 -2.55
C ILE A 209 -18.49 -11.17 -1.76
N ASN A 210 -18.52 -10.30 -0.76
CA ASN A 210 -19.70 -10.09 0.10
C ASN A 210 -20.92 -9.49 -0.63
N ARG A 211 -20.73 -8.98 -1.86
CA ARG A 211 -21.81 -8.39 -2.68
C ARG A 211 -22.32 -9.29 -3.78
N LEU A 212 -21.49 -10.24 -4.20
CA LEU A 212 -21.83 -11.15 -5.30
C LEU A 212 -22.87 -12.17 -4.85
N GLY A 213 -23.80 -12.49 -5.75
CA GLY A 213 -24.66 -13.64 -5.60
C GLY A 213 -23.88 -14.95 -5.77
N GLU A 214 -24.46 -16.06 -5.33
CA GLU A 214 -23.78 -17.38 -5.35
C GLU A 214 -23.23 -17.75 -6.73
N GLN A 215 -23.98 -17.52 -7.80
CA GLN A 215 -23.55 -17.81 -9.17
C GLN A 215 -22.41 -16.89 -9.61
N GLU A 216 -22.52 -15.59 -9.35
CA GLU A 216 -21.51 -14.59 -9.70
C GLU A 216 -20.20 -14.84 -8.94
N LEU A 217 -20.30 -15.20 -7.66
CA LEU A 217 -19.15 -15.59 -6.85
C LEU A 217 -18.42 -16.82 -7.44
N ALA A 218 -19.17 -17.83 -7.84
CA ALA A 218 -18.58 -19.01 -8.47
C ALA A 218 -17.90 -18.68 -9.82
N GLU A 219 -18.46 -17.75 -10.59
CA GLU A 219 -17.86 -17.26 -11.83
C GLU A 219 -16.63 -16.40 -11.58
N PHE A 220 -16.68 -15.50 -10.57
CA PHE A 220 -15.54 -14.68 -10.18
C PHE A 220 -14.38 -15.53 -9.68
N HIS A 221 -14.64 -16.50 -8.79
CA HIS A 221 -13.64 -17.44 -8.29
C HIS A 221 -12.94 -18.15 -9.45
N ARG A 222 -13.71 -18.73 -10.37
CA ARG A 222 -13.16 -19.45 -11.54
C ARG A 222 -12.28 -18.52 -12.39
N ALA A 223 -12.77 -17.34 -12.72
CA ALA A 223 -12.05 -16.39 -13.56
C ALA A 223 -10.78 -15.85 -12.88
N PHE A 224 -10.82 -15.66 -11.56
CA PHE A 224 -9.67 -15.27 -10.77
C PHE A 224 -8.60 -16.37 -10.77
N VAL A 225 -8.99 -17.61 -10.51
CA VAL A 225 -8.07 -18.76 -10.55
C VAL A 225 -7.45 -18.93 -11.94
N GLU A 226 -8.26 -18.87 -13.01
CA GLU A 226 -7.78 -18.96 -14.41
C GLU A 226 -6.76 -17.85 -14.73
N LEU A 227 -7.00 -16.62 -14.26
CA LEU A 227 -6.06 -15.51 -14.44
C LEU A 227 -4.70 -15.86 -13.83
N TYR A 228 -4.67 -16.32 -12.60
CA TYR A 228 -3.39 -16.63 -11.93
C TYR A 228 -2.75 -17.92 -12.45
N GLU A 229 -3.54 -18.92 -12.86
CA GLU A 229 -3.04 -20.11 -13.56
C GLU A 229 -2.34 -19.76 -14.90
N SER A 230 -2.70 -18.64 -15.54
CA SER A 230 -2.00 -18.15 -16.73
C SER A 230 -0.53 -17.79 -16.50
N TYR A 231 -0.11 -17.68 -15.23
CA TYR A 231 1.28 -17.44 -14.81
C TYR A 231 1.99 -18.70 -14.31
N ARG A 232 1.47 -19.90 -14.67
CA ARG A 232 2.10 -21.16 -14.29
C ARG A 232 3.45 -21.31 -14.97
N THR A 233 4.46 -21.65 -14.18
CA THR A 233 5.82 -21.88 -14.66
C THR A 233 5.99 -23.30 -15.21
N PRO A 234 7.06 -23.56 -15.98
CA PRO A 234 7.37 -24.92 -16.45
C PRO A 234 7.58 -25.94 -15.31
N GLU A 235 8.00 -25.47 -14.13
CA GLU A 235 8.22 -26.28 -12.93
C GLU A 235 6.91 -26.64 -12.22
N GLY A 236 5.78 -26.05 -12.65
CA GLY A 236 4.45 -26.39 -12.17
C GLY A 236 3.91 -25.49 -11.05
N SER A 237 4.67 -24.53 -10.56
CA SER A 237 4.20 -23.49 -9.63
C SER A 237 3.60 -22.30 -10.39
N VAL A 238 2.88 -21.44 -9.67
CA VAL A 238 2.41 -20.15 -10.19
C VAL A 238 3.35 -19.05 -9.70
N ARG A 239 3.82 -18.18 -10.62
CA ARG A 239 4.64 -17.01 -10.31
C ARG A 239 4.07 -15.78 -10.99
N ALA A 240 3.18 -15.09 -10.30
CA ALA A 240 2.44 -13.95 -10.85
C ALA A 240 3.12 -12.62 -10.52
N PRO A 241 3.37 -11.74 -11.52
CA PRO A 241 3.98 -10.44 -11.27
C PRO A 241 2.93 -9.43 -10.79
N ARG A 242 3.25 -8.71 -9.73
CA ARG A 242 2.58 -7.49 -9.29
C ARG A 242 3.55 -6.34 -9.47
N ARG A 243 3.38 -5.56 -10.54
CA ARG A 243 4.25 -4.42 -10.83
C ARG A 243 3.86 -3.23 -9.97
N TYR A 244 4.85 -2.51 -9.47
CA TYR A 244 4.66 -1.29 -8.71
C TYR A 244 5.64 -0.20 -9.17
N LEU A 245 5.28 1.03 -8.88
CA LEU A 245 6.13 2.21 -8.96
C LEU A 245 6.62 2.51 -7.54
N LEU A 246 7.91 2.65 -7.37
CA LEU A 246 8.53 3.27 -6.21
C LEU A 246 8.81 4.73 -6.57
N VAL A 247 8.27 5.63 -5.79
CA VAL A 247 8.44 7.07 -5.92
C VAL A 247 9.31 7.58 -4.80
N LEU A 248 10.34 8.32 -5.15
CA LEU A 248 11.16 9.08 -4.21
C LEU A 248 11.03 10.56 -4.52
N GLY A 249 11.00 11.38 -3.50
CA GLY A 249 10.91 12.82 -3.63
C GLY A 249 11.78 13.55 -2.61
N THR A 250 12.43 14.63 -3.05
CA THR A 250 13.08 15.58 -2.15
C THR A 250 12.26 16.87 -2.15
N ARG A 251 11.81 17.34 -0.97
CA ARG A 251 11.00 18.56 -0.81
C ARG A 251 11.85 19.79 -1.17
N LYS A 252 11.37 20.59 -2.11
CA LYS A 252 12.02 21.83 -2.57
C LYS A 252 12.04 22.92 -1.51
#